data_7d82059fba81f95202dcdcfd1c73b6b2
#
_entry.id   7d82059fba81f95202dcdcfd1c73b6b2
#
_cell.length_a   1.000
_cell.length_b   1.000
_cell.length_c   1.000
_cell.angle_alpha   90.00
_cell.angle_beta   90.00
_cell.angle_gamma   90.00
#
_symmetry.space_group_name_H-M   'P 1'
#
loop_
_entity.id
_entity.type
_entity.pdbx_description
1 polymer ?
#
loop_
_entity_poly.entity_id
_entity_poly.type
_entity_poly.pdbx_seq_one_letter_code
_entity_poly.pdbx_strand_id
1 'polypeptide(L)'
;RANCEFAVNSMRNPRNFDPVNVGPGINTADPEYFPTITVDGKTILFTRRIKDDRVPQFKMQEDFYVSQLNDRNMWGIAEPMPANVNTVLNEGAPTIAADGRSLIFVACSDMSGDNNYGEKRTGRGSCDMFYTKKLGSRWTDPVNLPGNVNTPTWESQPSLSADGKTLYFVRRVSKRGEPVDSDIFVARLLDNGQWSTPVPLPKHINTPLQEESVLIHPDGRTLYFASRGHIGMGGSDIYMTRMDAKGNWSTPENLGYPINTKYDENSLMVSPDGEIAFFASDRKG
;
A
#
# COMPACT_ATOMS: atom_id res chain seq x y z
N ARG A 1 -14.41 -6.09 24.72
CA ARG A 1 -14.77 -5.03 25.67
C ARG A 1 -13.91 -3.79 25.42
N ALA A 2 -12.58 -3.90 25.42
CA ALA A 2 -11.67 -2.77 25.20
C ALA A 2 -11.96 -2.02 23.88
N ASN A 3 -12.17 -2.73 22.78
CA ASN A 3 -12.50 -2.13 21.46
C ASN A 3 -13.81 -1.33 21.53
N CYS A 4 -14.86 -1.85 22.19
CA CYS A 4 -16.14 -1.11 22.32
C CYS A 4 -15.97 0.17 23.15
N GLU A 5 -15.22 0.11 24.25
CA GLU A 5 -14.94 1.27 25.09
C GLU A 5 -14.14 2.33 24.32
N PHE A 6 -13.14 1.88 23.56
CA PHE A 6 -12.35 2.75 22.68
C PHE A 6 -13.23 3.40 21.60
N ALA A 7 -14.04 2.63 20.89
CA ALA A 7 -14.92 3.12 19.82
C ALA A 7 -15.90 4.18 20.33
N VAL A 8 -16.57 3.92 21.48
CA VAL A 8 -17.49 4.89 22.10
C VAL A 8 -16.76 6.18 22.48
N ASN A 9 -15.56 6.07 23.06
CA ASN A 9 -14.78 7.24 23.45
C ASN A 9 -14.32 8.04 22.23
N SER A 10 -13.85 7.38 21.16
CA SER A 10 -13.43 8.02 19.91
C SER A 10 -14.59 8.76 19.23
N MET A 11 -15.78 8.18 19.19
CA MET A 11 -16.96 8.84 18.63
C MET A 11 -17.44 10.04 19.47
N ARG A 12 -17.24 10.02 20.79
CA ARG A 12 -17.55 11.16 21.68
C ARG A 12 -16.53 12.30 21.56
N ASN A 13 -15.31 11.97 21.17
CA ASN A 13 -14.20 12.90 21.00
C ASN A 13 -13.62 12.79 19.58
N PRO A 14 -14.37 13.19 18.55
CA PRO A 14 -13.94 13.05 17.17
C PRO A 14 -12.70 13.91 16.90
N ARG A 15 -11.81 13.41 16.06
CA ARG A 15 -10.73 14.22 15.50
C ARG A 15 -11.33 15.27 14.56
N ASN A 16 -10.67 16.41 14.45
CA ASN A 16 -11.08 17.47 13.51
C ASN A 16 -10.69 17.06 12.09
N PHE A 17 -11.49 16.19 11.48
CA PHE A 17 -11.27 15.60 10.18
C PHE A 17 -12.62 15.43 9.47
N ASP A 18 -12.69 15.79 8.20
CA ASP A 18 -13.91 15.64 7.39
C ASP A 18 -13.58 14.90 6.09
N PRO A 19 -13.60 13.55 6.12
CA PRO A 19 -13.34 12.75 4.92
C PRO A 19 -14.39 12.99 3.85
N VAL A 20 -13.92 13.35 2.65
CA VAL A 20 -14.77 13.58 1.49
C VAL A 20 -14.40 12.65 0.35
N ASN A 21 -15.38 12.27 -0.48
CA ASN A 21 -15.13 11.51 -1.68
C ASN A 21 -14.27 12.32 -2.66
N VAL A 22 -13.23 11.70 -3.23
CA VAL A 22 -12.24 12.36 -4.10
C VAL A 22 -12.85 12.81 -5.43
N GLY A 23 -14.00 12.27 -5.78
CA GLY A 23 -14.75 12.66 -6.98
C GLY A 23 -14.60 11.69 -8.16
N PRO A 24 -15.40 11.90 -9.22
CA PRO A 24 -15.57 10.97 -10.32
C PRO A 24 -14.34 10.84 -11.24
N GLY A 25 -13.34 11.68 -11.08
CA GLY A 25 -12.05 11.53 -11.77
C GLY A 25 -11.26 10.31 -11.28
N ILE A 26 -11.45 9.95 -10.01
CA ILE A 26 -10.79 8.80 -9.37
C ILE A 26 -11.81 7.74 -8.99
N ASN A 27 -12.84 8.10 -8.21
CA ASN A 27 -13.82 7.13 -7.72
C ASN A 27 -14.82 6.75 -8.81
N THR A 28 -15.06 5.43 -8.93
CA THR A 28 -16.03 4.82 -9.85
C THR A 28 -16.98 3.89 -9.09
N ALA A 29 -17.68 3.03 -9.80
CA ALA A 29 -18.45 1.93 -9.20
C ALA A 29 -17.57 0.74 -8.79
N ASP A 30 -16.33 0.71 -9.25
CA ASP A 30 -15.33 -0.31 -8.93
C ASP A 30 -14.53 0.11 -7.69
N PRO A 31 -13.98 -0.82 -6.90
CA PRO A 31 -13.13 -0.49 -5.76
C PRO A 31 -11.79 0.15 -6.18
N GLU A 32 -11.42 1.25 -5.53
CA GLU A 32 -10.12 1.93 -5.66
C GLU A 32 -9.40 1.95 -4.31
N TYR A 33 -8.09 1.63 -4.31
CA TYR A 33 -7.26 1.55 -3.12
C TYR A 33 -5.76 1.67 -3.43
N PHE A 34 -4.92 1.69 -2.40
CA PHE A 34 -3.47 1.89 -2.48
C PHE A 34 -3.06 3.11 -3.32
N PRO A 35 -3.54 4.32 -2.95
CA PRO A 35 -3.07 5.52 -3.60
C PRO A 35 -1.61 5.80 -3.27
N THR A 36 -0.87 6.32 -4.25
CA THR A 36 0.43 6.97 -4.06
C THR A 36 0.47 8.24 -4.88
N ILE A 37 1.14 9.26 -4.37
CA ILE A 37 1.16 10.60 -4.99
C ILE A 37 2.61 11.05 -5.24
N THR A 38 2.84 11.74 -6.34
CA THR A 38 4.13 12.39 -6.61
C THR A 38 4.41 13.52 -5.63
N VAL A 39 5.69 13.84 -5.41
CA VAL A 39 6.12 14.87 -4.44
C VAL A 39 5.51 16.25 -4.74
N ASP A 40 5.25 16.55 -6.01
CA ASP A 40 4.59 17.80 -6.42
C ASP A 40 3.07 17.81 -6.16
N GLY A 41 2.50 16.71 -5.66
CA GLY A 41 1.08 16.56 -5.37
C GLY A 41 0.18 16.51 -6.60
N LYS A 42 0.73 16.46 -7.82
CA LYS A 42 -0.04 16.64 -9.06
C LYS A 42 -0.41 15.35 -9.78
N THR A 43 0.19 14.24 -9.43
CA THR A 43 -0.11 12.94 -10.03
C THR A 43 -0.42 11.93 -8.94
N ILE A 44 -1.59 11.30 -9.03
CA ILE A 44 -1.97 10.16 -8.18
C ILE A 44 -2.00 8.90 -9.02
N LEU A 45 -1.37 7.86 -8.49
CA LEU A 45 -1.40 6.49 -9.01
C LEU A 45 -2.08 5.62 -7.96
N PHE A 46 -2.98 4.75 -8.37
CA PHE A 46 -3.73 3.88 -7.46
C PHE A 46 -4.12 2.57 -8.14
N THR A 47 -4.51 1.60 -7.35
CA THR A 47 -5.06 0.32 -7.82
C THR A 47 -6.57 0.46 -7.98
N ARG A 48 -7.12 -0.01 -9.12
CA ARG A 48 -8.55 -0.20 -9.33
C ARG A 48 -8.83 -1.65 -9.65
N ARG A 49 -9.85 -2.21 -9.02
CA ARG A 49 -10.28 -3.57 -9.25
C ARG A 49 -11.44 -3.59 -10.25
N ILE A 50 -11.14 -3.97 -11.48
CA ILE A 50 -12.05 -3.93 -12.61
C ILE A 50 -12.56 -5.32 -12.98
N LYS A 51 -13.71 -5.37 -13.69
CA LYS A 51 -14.11 -6.56 -14.41
C LYS A 51 -13.26 -6.73 -15.67
N ASP A 52 -12.72 -7.94 -15.86
CA ASP A 52 -12.02 -8.29 -17.09
C ASP A 52 -12.47 -9.68 -17.59
N ASP A 53 -13.18 -9.70 -18.72
CA ASP A 53 -13.68 -10.93 -19.34
C ASP A 53 -12.54 -11.80 -19.93
N ARG A 54 -11.33 -11.25 -20.06
CA ARG A 54 -10.13 -11.99 -20.49
C ARG A 54 -9.60 -12.92 -19.40
N VAL A 55 -10.03 -12.74 -18.15
CA VAL A 55 -9.60 -13.53 -16.98
C VAL A 55 -10.76 -14.41 -16.48
N PRO A 56 -11.03 -15.57 -17.13
CA PRO A 56 -12.23 -16.38 -16.85
C PRO A 56 -12.32 -16.89 -15.40
N GLN A 57 -11.17 -17.07 -14.74
CA GLN A 57 -11.09 -17.67 -13.41
C GLN A 57 -11.53 -16.74 -12.29
N PHE A 58 -11.28 -15.43 -12.42
CA PHE A 58 -11.51 -14.47 -11.34
C PHE A 58 -12.57 -13.41 -11.66
N LYS A 59 -12.89 -13.18 -12.94
CA LYS A 59 -13.80 -12.12 -13.44
C LYS A 59 -13.48 -10.70 -12.96
N MET A 60 -12.45 -10.56 -12.11
CA MET A 60 -11.99 -9.31 -11.53
C MET A 60 -10.47 -9.27 -11.61
N GLN A 61 -9.94 -8.13 -11.99
CA GLN A 61 -8.51 -7.85 -12.12
C GLN A 61 -8.17 -6.56 -11.40
N GLU A 62 -6.96 -6.48 -10.89
CA GLU A 62 -6.39 -5.27 -10.28
C GLU A 62 -5.39 -4.66 -11.24
N ASP A 63 -5.64 -3.41 -11.65
CA ASP A 63 -4.81 -2.62 -12.55
C ASP A 63 -4.47 -1.26 -11.95
N PHE A 64 -3.36 -0.67 -12.39
CA PHE A 64 -3.00 0.70 -12.03
C PHE A 64 -3.70 1.72 -12.92
N TYR A 65 -4.19 2.76 -12.25
CA TYR A 65 -4.73 3.95 -12.87
C TYR A 65 -4.02 5.20 -12.40
N VAL A 66 -3.86 6.16 -13.30
CA VAL A 66 -3.18 7.43 -13.04
C VAL A 66 -4.14 8.57 -13.32
N SER A 67 -4.24 9.51 -12.39
CA SER A 67 -4.94 10.77 -12.59
C SER A 67 -4.01 11.96 -12.34
N GLN A 68 -4.29 13.07 -13.01
CA GLN A 68 -3.55 14.31 -12.88
C GLN A 68 -4.45 15.39 -12.29
N LEU A 69 -3.91 16.16 -11.34
CA LEU A 69 -4.57 17.32 -10.78
C LEU A 69 -4.50 18.46 -11.80
N ASN A 70 -5.64 19.01 -12.16
CA ASN A 70 -5.73 20.14 -13.09
C ASN A 70 -5.58 21.50 -12.36
N ASP A 71 -5.52 22.59 -13.12
CA ASP A 71 -5.36 23.95 -12.58
C ASP A 71 -6.53 24.43 -11.70
N ARG A 72 -7.64 23.69 -11.68
CA ARG A 72 -8.80 23.95 -10.82
C ARG A 72 -8.79 23.10 -9.55
N ASN A 73 -7.66 22.45 -9.24
CA ASN A 73 -7.53 21.52 -8.13
C ASN A 73 -8.54 20.35 -8.17
N MET A 74 -8.86 19.86 -9.36
CA MET A 74 -9.72 18.69 -9.57
C MET A 74 -8.91 17.58 -10.23
N TRP A 75 -9.10 16.35 -9.77
CA TRP A 75 -8.53 15.19 -10.41
C TRP A 75 -9.22 14.94 -11.76
N GLY A 76 -8.42 14.79 -12.81
CA GLY A 76 -8.89 14.38 -14.12
C GLY A 76 -9.37 12.92 -14.12
N ILE A 77 -10.02 12.50 -15.21
CA ILE A 77 -10.41 11.10 -15.39
C ILE A 77 -9.14 10.25 -15.38
N ALA A 78 -9.13 9.23 -14.51
CA ALA A 78 -8.00 8.35 -14.39
C ALA A 78 -7.88 7.41 -15.60
N GLU A 79 -6.66 7.25 -16.11
CA GLU A 79 -6.32 6.39 -17.23
C GLU A 79 -5.47 5.20 -16.78
N PRO A 80 -5.61 4.01 -17.42
CA PRO A 80 -4.80 2.86 -17.08
C PRO A 80 -3.34 3.06 -17.43
N MET A 81 -2.44 2.44 -16.66
CA MET A 81 -1.02 2.38 -17.00
C MET A 81 -0.77 1.51 -18.25
N PRO A 82 0.41 1.69 -18.92
CA PRO A 82 0.74 0.92 -20.13
C PRO A 82 0.77 -0.59 -19.89
N ALA A 83 0.55 -1.37 -20.96
CA ALA A 83 0.47 -2.82 -20.94
C ALA A 83 1.74 -3.57 -20.47
N ASN A 84 2.91 -2.92 -20.46
CA ASN A 84 4.10 -3.50 -19.86
C ASN A 84 4.15 -3.36 -18.33
N VAL A 85 3.22 -2.59 -17.73
CA VAL A 85 3.01 -2.46 -16.29
C VAL A 85 1.71 -3.16 -15.89
N ASN A 86 0.56 -2.80 -16.50
CA ASN A 86 -0.68 -3.56 -16.34
C ASN A 86 -0.69 -4.75 -17.30
N THR A 87 -0.89 -5.95 -16.79
CA THR A 87 -0.97 -7.16 -17.62
C THR A 87 -2.38 -7.76 -17.57
N VAL A 88 -2.54 -9.01 -17.94
CA VAL A 88 -3.78 -9.77 -17.74
C VAL A 88 -3.89 -10.38 -16.35
N LEU A 89 -2.90 -10.13 -15.49
CA LEU A 89 -2.84 -10.59 -14.10
C LEU A 89 -2.98 -9.39 -13.16
N ASN A 90 -2.99 -9.65 -11.86
CA ASN A 90 -3.19 -8.59 -10.87
C ASN A 90 -1.91 -7.81 -10.61
N GLU A 91 -1.98 -6.50 -10.77
CA GLU A 91 -0.99 -5.52 -10.36
C GLU A 91 -1.60 -4.58 -9.31
N GLY A 92 -0.95 -4.43 -8.16
CA GLY A 92 -1.50 -3.62 -7.06
C GLY A 92 -0.45 -3.01 -6.14
N ALA A 93 -0.93 -2.19 -5.21
CA ALA A 93 -0.15 -1.58 -4.13
C ALA A 93 1.13 -0.87 -4.64
N PRO A 94 1.02 0.20 -5.43
CA PRO A 94 2.16 0.94 -5.95
C PRO A 94 2.79 1.84 -4.88
N THR A 95 4.11 2.00 -4.91
CA THR A 95 4.81 3.08 -4.23
C THR A 95 5.74 3.79 -5.22
N ILE A 96 5.56 5.10 -5.38
CA ILE A 96 6.40 5.91 -6.26
C ILE A 96 7.46 6.63 -5.43
N ALA A 97 8.71 6.59 -5.89
CA ALA A 97 9.80 7.31 -5.24
C ALA A 97 9.64 8.83 -5.41
N ALA A 98 10.33 9.59 -4.57
CA ALA A 98 10.32 11.06 -4.62
C ALA A 98 10.76 11.64 -5.97
N ASP A 99 11.53 10.89 -6.77
CA ASP A 99 11.94 11.28 -8.13
C ASP A 99 10.79 11.25 -9.15
N GLY A 100 9.62 10.70 -8.77
CA GLY A 100 8.45 10.51 -9.66
C GLY A 100 8.70 9.55 -10.83
N ARG A 101 9.81 8.82 -10.81
CA ARG A 101 10.29 7.97 -11.92
C ARG A 101 10.54 6.53 -11.53
N SER A 102 10.77 6.26 -10.26
CA SER A 102 11.00 4.93 -9.73
C SER A 102 9.73 4.43 -9.08
N LEU A 103 9.25 3.27 -9.51
CA LEU A 103 8.02 2.64 -9.03
C LEU A 103 8.34 1.22 -8.55
N ILE A 104 7.96 0.91 -7.31
CA ILE A 104 7.87 -0.45 -6.81
C ILE A 104 6.40 -0.78 -6.67
N PHE A 105 6.01 -1.97 -7.10
CA PHE A 105 4.63 -2.43 -7.06
C PHE A 105 4.56 -3.94 -6.90
N VAL A 106 3.38 -4.46 -6.69
CA VAL A 106 3.12 -5.88 -6.53
C VAL A 106 2.51 -6.44 -7.81
N ALA A 107 2.98 -7.59 -8.26
CA ALA A 107 2.28 -8.41 -9.22
C ALA A 107 2.06 -9.81 -8.63
N CYS A 108 0.89 -10.40 -8.92
CA CYS A 108 0.53 -11.71 -8.41
C CYS A 108 0.53 -12.74 -9.55
N SER A 109 0.92 -13.98 -9.23
CA SER A 109 0.93 -15.07 -10.20
C SER A 109 -0.48 -15.53 -10.55
N ASP A 110 -0.63 -16.16 -11.72
CA ASP A 110 -1.88 -16.78 -12.16
C ASP A 110 -2.23 -18.08 -11.40
N MET A 111 -1.42 -18.45 -10.41
CA MET A 111 -1.55 -19.68 -9.61
C MET A 111 -1.49 -20.99 -10.43
N SER A 112 -1.08 -20.94 -11.70
CA SER A 112 -0.88 -22.12 -12.56
C SER A 112 0.29 -23.00 -12.11
N GLY A 113 1.14 -22.48 -11.26
CA GLY A 113 2.37 -23.14 -10.78
C GLY A 113 3.61 -22.84 -11.64
N ASP A 114 3.48 -22.10 -12.70
CA ASP A 114 4.57 -21.79 -13.65
C ASP A 114 5.35 -20.51 -13.29
N ASN A 115 5.10 -19.92 -12.10
CA ASN A 115 5.68 -18.65 -11.68
C ASN A 115 5.47 -17.52 -12.72
N ASN A 116 4.32 -17.54 -13.39
CA ASN A 116 3.92 -16.54 -14.37
C ASN A 116 3.27 -15.36 -13.68
N TYR A 117 3.84 -14.16 -13.86
CA TYR A 117 3.38 -12.88 -13.29
C TYR A 117 2.98 -11.88 -14.38
N GLY A 118 2.51 -12.39 -15.51
CA GLY A 118 2.26 -11.59 -16.71
C GLY A 118 3.49 -11.52 -17.64
N GLU A 119 3.35 -10.84 -18.76
CA GLU A 119 4.32 -10.81 -19.85
C GLU A 119 5.76 -10.67 -19.38
N LYS A 120 6.60 -11.67 -19.69
CA LYS A 120 8.05 -11.71 -19.42
C LYS A 120 8.44 -11.55 -17.95
N ARG A 121 7.49 -11.68 -17.02
CA ARG A 121 7.76 -11.60 -15.60
C ARG A 121 7.78 -12.98 -14.96
N THR A 122 8.77 -13.21 -14.13
CA THR A 122 8.88 -14.40 -13.30
C THR A 122 9.03 -14.01 -11.85
N GLY A 123 8.49 -14.79 -10.95
CA GLY A 123 8.56 -14.51 -9.52
C GLY A 123 8.77 -15.78 -8.69
N ARG A 124 8.48 -15.71 -7.40
CA ARG A 124 8.84 -16.74 -6.42
C ARG A 124 7.66 -17.26 -5.62
N GLY A 125 6.75 -16.38 -5.24
CA GLY A 125 5.62 -16.69 -4.38
C GLY A 125 4.27 -16.58 -5.08
N SER A 126 3.23 -16.25 -4.33
CA SER A 126 1.92 -15.97 -4.92
C SER A 126 1.81 -14.51 -5.42
N CYS A 127 2.45 -13.58 -4.71
CA CYS A 127 2.63 -12.19 -5.12
C CYS A 127 4.03 -11.73 -4.74
N ASP A 128 4.67 -11.02 -5.66
CA ASP A 128 6.03 -10.50 -5.53
C ASP A 128 6.08 -9.00 -5.82
N MET A 129 7.07 -8.32 -5.28
CA MET A 129 7.35 -6.92 -5.58
C MET A 129 8.24 -6.79 -6.82
N PHE A 130 7.87 -5.88 -7.70
CA PHE A 130 8.59 -5.55 -8.94
C PHE A 130 8.99 -4.09 -8.95
N TYR A 131 10.10 -3.80 -9.60
CA TYR A 131 10.62 -2.45 -9.81
C TYR A 131 10.56 -2.09 -11.30
N THR A 132 10.11 -0.87 -11.60
CA THR A 132 10.20 -0.27 -12.94
C THR A 132 10.61 1.19 -12.83
N LYS A 133 11.17 1.73 -13.90
CA LYS A 133 11.64 3.11 -13.99
C LYS A 133 11.07 3.81 -15.21
N LYS A 134 10.70 5.08 -15.05
CA LYS A 134 10.24 5.93 -16.14
C LYS A 134 11.44 6.57 -16.85
N LEU A 135 11.61 6.28 -18.13
CA LEU A 135 12.61 6.87 -19.03
C LEU A 135 11.88 7.71 -20.09
N GLY A 136 11.96 9.03 -19.94
CA GLY A 136 11.14 9.95 -20.72
C GLY A 136 9.65 9.73 -20.44
N SER A 137 8.88 9.35 -21.48
CA SER A 137 7.45 9.03 -21.37
C SER A 137 7.15 7.53 -21.16
N ARG A 138 8.15 6.65 -21.18
CA ARG A 138 7.96 5.19 -21.12
C ARG A 138 8.43 4.60 -19.81
N TRP A 139 7.71 3.59 -19.33
CA TRP A 139 8.16 2.73 -18.24
C TRP A 139 8.99 1.58 -18.78
N THR A 140 10.08 1.23 -18.11
CA THR A 140 10.88 0.03 -18.42
C THR A 140 10.08 -1.23 -18.13
N ASP A 141 10.48 -2.36 -18.73
CA ASP A 141 9.90 -3.64 -18.34
C ASP A 141 10.20 -3.89 -16.85
N PRO A 142 9.19 -4.28 -16.05
CA PRO A 142 9.38 -4.48 -14.62
C PRO A 142 10.32 -5.64 -14.30
N VAL A 143 11.16 -5.45 -13.29
CA VAL A 143 12.12 -6.45 -12.80
C VAL A 143 11.73 -6.89 -11.39
N ASN A 144 11.69 -8.20 -11.15
CA ASN A 144 11.44 -8.77 -9.83
C ASN A 144 12.51 -8.34 -8.82
N LEU A 145 12.12 -7.95 -7.61
CA LEU A 145 13.07 -7.67 -6.55
C LEU A 145 13.80 -8.96 -6.13
N PRO A 146 15.04 -8.85 -5.60
CA PRO A 146 15.89 -10.02 -5.35
C PRO A 146 15.28 -10.96 -4.28
N GLY A 147 15.72 -12.22 -4.30
CA GLY A 147 15.18 -13.29 -3.48
C GLY A 147 15.40 -13.21 -1.98
N ASN A 148 16.06 -12.19 -1.47
CA ASN A 148 16.04 -11.87 -0.06
C ASN A 148 14.85 -10.96 0.33
N VAL A 149 14.30 -10.21 -0.65
CA VAL A 149 13.11 -9.39 -0.49
C VAL A 149 11.86 -10.20 -0.87
N ASN A 150 11.82 -10.75 -2.08
CA ASN A 150 10.76 -11.67 -2.48
C ASN A 150 11.11 -13.11 -2.11
N THR A 151 10.17 -13.82 -1.49
CA THR A 151 10.33 -15.21 -1.04
C THR A 151 9.28 -16.13 -1.69
N PRO A 152 9.29 -17.44 -1.46
CA PRO A 152 8.20 -18.30 -1.93
C PRO A 152 6.84 -18.10 -1.23
N THR A 153 6.68 -17.04 -0.42
CA THR A 153 5.42 -16.72 0.25
C THR A 153 4.63 -15.64 -0.48
N TRP A 154 4.17 -14.64 0.22
CA TRP A 154 3.44 -13.49 -0.31
C TRP A 154 4.07 -12.23 0.25
N GLU A 155 4.58 -11.39 -0.62
CA GLU A 155 5.09 -10.07 -0.31
C GLU A 155 4.26 -9.01 -1.04
N SER A 156 3.86 -7.96 -0.34
CA SER A 156 2.95 -6.95 -0.88
C SER A 156 3.08 -5.60 -0.18
N GLN A 157 2.34 -4.63 -0.69
CA GLN A 157 2.11 -3.32 -0.08
C GLN A 157 3.42 -2.59 0.29
N PRO A 158 4.33 -2.40 -0.68
CA PRO A 158 5.58 -1.71 -0.46
C PRO A 158 5.37 -0.23 -0.15
N SER A 159 6.25 0.31 0.69
CA SER A 159 6.40 1.74 0.90
C SER A 159 7.87 2.13 0.94
N LEU A 160 8.28 2.95 -0.01
CA LEU A 160 9.66 3.38 -0.17
C LEU A 160 9.88 4.72 0.53
N SER A 161 10.96 4.83 1.32
CA SER A 161 11.36 6.10 1.91
C SER A 161 11.69 7.15 0.84
N ALA A 162 11.57 8.43 1.17
CA ALA A 162 11.80 9.53 0.23
C ALA A 162 13.19 9.53 -0.39
N ASP A 163 14.21 9.03 0.32
CA ASP A 163 15.58 8.89 -0.18
C ASP A 163 15.79 7.63 -1.05
N GLY A 164 14.76 6.80 -1.21
CA GLY A 164 14.78 5.56 -1.97
C GLY A 164 15.63 4.43 -1.37
N LYS A 165 16.08 4.57 -0.10
CA LYS A 165 17.03 3.64 0.51
C LYS A 165 16.45 2.70 1.55
N THR A 166 15.21 2.92 1.96
CA THR A 166 14.53 2.05 2.94
C THR A 166 13.19 1.62 2.37
N LEU A 167 12.97 0.32 2.28
CA LEU A 167 11.75 -0.30 1.80
C LEU A 167 11.03 -0.98 2.97
N TYR A 168 9.84 -0.50 3.30
CA TYR A 168 8.90 -1.19 4.17
C TYR A 168 7.93 -1.97 3.30
N PHE A 169 7.50 -3.13 3.75
CA PHE A 169 6.54 -3.96 3.02
C PHE A 169 5.88 -4.97 3.96
N VAL A 170 4.80 -5.55 3.51
CA VAL A 170 4.05 -6.58 4.23
C VAL A 170 4.44 -7.95 3.69
N ARG A 171 4.68 -8.92 4.59
CA ARG A 171 4.94 -10.32 4.26
C ARG A 171 4.02 -11.23 5.05
N ARG A 172 3.45 -12.24 4.41
CA ARG A 172 2.72 -13.30 5.09
C ARG A 172 3.67 -14.13 5.94
N VAL A 173 3.33 -14.28 7.23
CA VAL A 173 4.11 -15.07 8.21
C VAL A 173 3.39 -16.32 8.66
N SER A 174 2.07 -16.43 8.45
CA SER A 174 1.28 -17.61 8.76
C SER A 174 1.65 -18.80 7.87
N LYS A 175 1.63 -20.00 8.44
CA LYS A 175 1.82 -21.25 7.71
C LYS A 175 0.52 -21.67 7.00
N ARG A 176 0.67 -22.56 6.00
CA ARG A 176 -0.50 -23.12 5.30
C ARG A 176 -1.44 -23.82 6.29
N GLY A 177 -2.71 -23.43 6.29
CA GLY A 177 -3.75 -23.97 7.17
C GLY A 177 -3.93 -23.23 8.50
N GLU A 178 -3.08 -22.24 8.81
CA GLU A 178 -3.26 -21.31 9.92
C GLU A 178 -4.09 -20.08 9.48
N PRO A 179 -4.70 -19.34 10.42
CA PRO A 179 -5.28 -18.03 10.12
C PRO A 179 -4.27 -17.14 9.40
N VAL A 180 -4.75 -16.30 8.48
CA VAL A 180 -3.85 -15.41 7.75
C VAL A 180 -3.27 -14.39 8.72
N ASP A 181 -1.96 -14.38 8.80
CA ASP A 181 -1.16 -13.45 9.58
C ASP A 181 -0.10 -12.83 8.67
N SER A 182 0.11 -11.53 8.80
CA SER A 182 1.06 -10.77 8.00
C SER A 182 1.70 -9.67 8.82
N ASP A 183 3.03 -9.58 8.71
CA ASP A 183 3.89 -8.65 9.43
C ASP A 183 4.48 -7.60 8.50
N ILE A 184 4.75 -6.42 9.04
CA ILE A 184 5.54 -5.39 8.37
C ILE A 184 7.02 -5.70 8.51
N PHE A 185 7.73 -5.72 7.39
CA PHE A 185 9.18 -5.90 7.28
C PHE A 185 9.85 -4.64 6.74
N VAL A 186 11.14 -4.50 7.03
CA VAL A 186 11.97 -3.43 6.50
C VAL A 186 13.26 -3.97 5.92
N ALA A 187 13.65 -3.47 4.74
CA ALA A 187 14.93 -3.71 4.09
C ALA A 187 15.61 -2.38 3.76
N ARG A 188 16.94 -2.37 3.74
CA ARG A 188 17.75 -1.20 3.41
C ARG A 188 18.55 -1.45 2.13
N LEU A 189 18.61 -0.45 1.26
CA LEU A 189 19.48 -0.48 0.09
C LEU A 189 20.93 -0.22 0.57
N LEU A 190 21.80 -1.17 0.30
CA LEU A 190 23.22 -1.11 0.66
C LEU A 190 24.02 -0.37 -0.41
N ASP A 191 25.23 0.08 -0.06
CA ASP A 191 26.12 0.82 -0.98
C ASP A 191 26.50 0.03 -2.23
N ASN A 192 26.43 -1.30 -2.18
CA ASN A 192 26.64 -2.18 -3.35
C ASN A 192 25.42 -2.31 -4.26
N GLY A 193 24.32 -1.57 -3.99
CA GLY A 193 23.09 -1.61 -4.75
C GLY A 193 22.17 -2.81 -4.46
N GLN A 194 22.49 -3.61 -3.45
CA GLN A 194 21.65 -4.74 -3.01
C GLN A 194 20.77 -4.38 -1.81
N TRP A 195 19.61 -4.99 -1.72
CA TRP A 195 18.78 -4.91 -0.52
C TRP A 195 19.35 -5.78 0.60
N SER A 196 19.36 -5.25 1.82
CA SER A 196 19.69 -6.04 3.01
C SER A 196 18.67 -7.18 3.21
N THR A 197 19.01 -8.16 4.03
CA THR A 197 18.01 -9.12 4.52
C THR A 197 16.93 -8.37 5.27
N PRO A 198 15.64 -8.52 4.89
CA PRO A 198 14.54 -7.88 5.59
C PRO A 198 14.42 -8.35 7.03
N VAL A 199 14.08 -7.44 7.92
CA VAL A 199 13.81 -7.73 9.33
C VAL A 199 12.38 -7.30 9.67
N PRO A 200 11.63 -8.07 10.49
CA PRO A 200 10.30 -7.66 10.93
C PRO A 200 10.38 -6.44 11.85
N LEU A 201 9.36 -5.59 11.83
CA LEU A 201 9.21 -4.53 12.83
C LEU A 201 8.97 -5.11 14.23
N PRO A 202 9.18 -4.31 15.30
CA PRO A 202 9.01 -4.79 16.68
C PRO A 202 7.59 -5.31 16.96
N LYS A 203 7.48 -6.24 17.92
CA LYS A 203 6.22 -6.90 18.33
C LYS A 203 5.14 -5.96 18.89
N HIS A 204 5.46 -4.73 19.23
CA HIS A 204 4.45 -3.74 19.61
C HIS A 204 3.84 -3.02 18.39
N ILE A 205 4.36 -3.29 17.18
CA ILE A 205 3.80 -2.89 15.89
C ILE A 205 3.17 -4.11 15.23
N ASN A 206 3.96 -5.17 14.99
CA ASN A 206 3.48 -6.44 14.47
C ASN A 206 2.78 -7.23 15.58
N THR A 207 1.52 -7.59 15.38
CA THR A 207 0.68 -8.32 16.32
C THR A 207 0.53 -9.79 15.87
N PRO A 208 -0.16 -10.67 16.62
CA PRO A 208 -0.54 -11.99 16.12
C PRO A 208 -1.66 -12.00 15.08
N LEU A 209 -2.09 -10.84 14.58
CA LEU A 209 -3.08 -10.69 13.51
C LEU A 209 -2.47 -9.87 12.37
N GLN A 210 -3.27 -9.57 11.34
CA GLN A 210 -2.79 -8.90 10.14
C GLN A 210 -2.42 -7.44 10.38
N GLU A 211 -1.17 -7.10 10.00
CA GLU A 211 -0.74 -5.75 9.66
C GLU A 211 -0.67 -5.61 8.14
N GLU A 212 -1.15 -4.49 7.63
CA GLU A 212 -1.26 -4.23 6.20
C GLU A 212 -1.17 -2.72 5.87
N SER A 213 -1.07 -2.40 4.58
CA SER A 213 -1.14 -1.01 4.08
C SER A 213 -0.11 -0.06 4.69
N VAL A 214 1.15 -0.53 4.79
CA VAL A 214 2.23 0.27 5.37
C VAL A 214 2.57 1.48 4.51
N LEU A 215 2.75 2.64 5.16
CA LEU A 215 3.26 3.87 4.55
C LEU A 215 4.34 4.48 5.45
N ILE A 216 5.55 4.61 4.93
CA ILE A 216 6.56 5.49 5.54
C ILE A 216 6.37 6.91 5.00
N HIS A 217 6.08 7.86 5.88
CA HIS A 217 5.95 9.26 5.52
C HIS A 217 7.32 9.84 5.06
N PRO A 218 7.36 10.82 4.15
CA PRO A 218 8.58 11.42 3.65
C PRO A 218 9.53 12.00 4.71
N ASP A 219 9.04 12.26 5.93
CA ASP A 219 9.88 12.65 7.08
C ASP A 219 10.86 11.54 7.53
N GLY A 220 10.70 10.31 7.02
CA GLY A 220 11.50 9.14 7.33
C GLY A 220 11.35 8.62 8.77
N ARG A 221 10.39 9.13 9.54
CA ARG A 221 10.20 8.83 10.97
C ARG A 221 8.77 8.48 11.36
N THR A 222 7.79 8.87 10.58
CA THR A 222 6.37 8.56 10.82
C THR A 222 5.96 7.41 9.93
N LEU A 223 5.45 6.34 10.53
CA LEU A 223 4.92 5.17 9.84
C LEU A 223 3.43 5.07 10.10
N TYR A 224 2.66 4.92 9.03
CA TYR A 224 1.24 4.60 9.10
C TYR A 224 1.03 3.16 8.62
N PHE A 225 0.06 2.47 9.17
CA PHE A 225 -0.30 1.12 8.76
C PHE A 225 -1.72 0.79 9.19
N ALA A 226 -2.32 -0.19 8.57
CA ALA A 226 -3.60 -0.74 8.99
C ALA A 226 -3.36 -2.03 9.79
N SER A 227 -4.18 -2.30 10.79
CA SER A 227 -4.06 -3.49 11.63
C SER A 227 -5.41 -3.99 12.14
N ARG A 228 -5.50 -5.31 12.27
CA ARG A 228 -6.63 -6.01 12.90
C ARG A 228 -6.32 -6.43 14.34
N GLY A 229 -5.08 -6.27 14.79
CA GLY A 229 -4.59 -6.80 16.08
C GLY A 229 -4.52 -5.78 17.20
N HIS A 230 -4.46 -4.50 16.89
CA HIS A 230 -4.47 -3.42 17.88
C HIS A 230 -5.90 -3.06 18.35
N ILE A 231 -6.01 -2.33 19.45
CA ILE A 231 -7.31 -1.83 19.95
C ILE A 231 -7.86 -0.82 18.96
N GLY A 232 -9.05 -1.11 18.41
CA GLY A 232 -9.63 -0.35 17.31
C GLY A 232 -11.14 -0.21 17.37
N MET A 233 -11.71 0.32 16.28
CA MET A 233 -13.13 0.63 16.14
C MET A 233 -13.87 -0.37 15.26
N GLY A 234 -13.18 -0.96 14.27
CA GLY A 234 -13.79 -1.77 13.23
C GLY A 234 -13.07 -3.08 12.95
N GLY A 235 -13.00 -3.42 11.70
CA GLY A 235 -12.25 -4.57 11.21
C GLY A 235 -10.76 -4.27 11.15
N SER A 236 -10.32 -3.53 10.12
CA SER A 236 -8.97 -2.99 10.00
C SER A 236 -9.02 -1.50 10.27
N ASP A 237 -8.22 -1.02 11.20
CA ASP A 237 -8.10 0.39 11.55
C ASP A 237 -6.70 0.91 11.19
N ILE A 238 -6.60 2.22 10.90
CA ILE A 238 -5.34 2.89 10.59
C ILE A 238 -4.67 3.39 11.87
N TYR A 239 -3.39 3.09 12.00
CA TYR A 239 -2.52 3.49 13.12
C TYR A 239 -1.33 4.30 12.64
N MET A 240 -0.75 5.05 13.56
CA MET A 240 0.49 5.80 13.37
C MET A 240 1.49 5.44 14.47
N THR A 241 2.75 5.28 14.09
CA THR A 241 3.87 5.19 15.03
C THR A 241 5.01 6.11 14.58
N ARG A 242 5.83 6.56 15.51
CA ARG A 242 6.95 7.47 15.22
C ARG A 242 8.26 6.92 15.74
N MET A 243 9.31 7.10 14.96
CA MET A 243 10.67 6.74 15.31
C MET A 243 11.34 7.89 16.08
N ASP A 244 11.89 7.59 17.25
CA ASP A 244 12.70 8.54 18.03
C ASP A 244 14.10 8.75 17.42
N ALA A 245 14.87 9.65 18.00
CA ALA A 245 16.24 9.94 17.55
C ALA A 245 17.22 8.75 17.74
N LYS A 246 16.85 7.73 18.52
CA LYS A 246 17.62 6.52 18.75
C LYS A 246 17.22 5.36 17.82
N GLY A 247 16.23 5.58 16.96
CA GLY A 247 15.71 4.57 16.03
C GLY A 247 14.66 3.63 16.62
N ASN A 248 14.07 3.96 17.78
CA ASN A 248 13.02 3.16 18.38
C ASN A 248 11.65 3.67 17.95
N TRP A 249 10.76 2.76 17.59
CA TRP A 249 9.37 3.07 17.29
C TRP A 249 8.54 3.25 18.56
N SER A 250 7.67 4.24 18.58
CA SER A 250 6.68 4.44 19.64
C SER A 250 5.61 3.35 19.61
N THR A 251 4.83 3.22 20.70
CA THR A 251 3.58 2.46 20.68
C THR A 251 2.65 3.05 19.63
N PRO A 252 2.02 2.21 18.76
CA PRO A 252 1.09 2.68 17.75
C PRO A 252 -0.12 3.41 18.36
N GLU A 253 -0.51 4.52 17.75
CA GLU A 253 -1.70 5.31 18.08
C GLU A 253 -2.75 5.11 16.99
N ASN A 254 -3.98 4.72 17.38
CA ASN A 254 -5.13 4.66 16.49
C ASN A 254 -5.51 6.07 16.04
N LEU A 255 -5.72 6.31 14.74
CA LEU A 255 -6.06 7.64 14.22
C LEU A 255 -7.45 8.13 14.66
N GLY A 256 -8.30 7.24 15.17
CA GLY A 256 -9.58 7.58 15.76
C GLY A 256 -10.66 7.97 14.76
N TYR A 257 -11.85 8.28 15.27
CA TYR A 257 -12.98 8.73 14.47
C TYR A 257 -12.79 10.19 14.02
N PRO A 258 -13.11 10.57 12.76
CA PRO A 258 -13.83 9.81 11.74
C PRO A 258 -12.93 9.10 10.71
N ILE A 259 -11.62 9.06 10.89
CA ILE A 259 -10.75 8.29 10.00
C ILE A 259 -11.11 6.82 10.12
N ASN A 260 -10.97 6.25 11.33
CA ASN A 260 -11.38 4.89 11.63
C ASN A 260 -12.84 4.84 12.03
N THR A 261 -13.55 3.80 11.58
CA THR A 261 -14.97 3.57 11.83
C THR A 261 -15.24 2.09 12.16
N LYS A 262 -16.48 1.65 12.07
CA LYS A 262 -16.84 0.23 12.19
C LYS A 262 -16.50 -0.61 10.95
N TYR A 263 -16.10 0.02 9.87
CA TYR A 263 -15.74 -0.62 8.60
C TYR A 263 -14.24 -0.94 8.54
N ASP A 264 -13.79 -1.41 7.40
CA ASP A 264 -12.36 -1.56 7.12
C ASP A 264 -11.82 -0.26 6.53
N GLU A 265 -10.80 0.30 7.17
CA GLU A 265 -10.03 1.43 6.67
C GLU A 265 -8.59 1.00 6.44
N ASN A 266 -8.07 1.30 5.25
CA ASN A 266 -6.70 0.93 4.87
C ASN A 266 -6.12 1.87 3.81
N SER A 267 -4.94 1.54 3.30
CA SER A 267 -4.31 2.19 2.15
C SER A 267 -4.13 3.71 2.34
N LEU A 268 -3.79 4.14 3.58
CA LEU A 268 -3.53 5.55 3.85
C LEU A 268 -2.32 6.04 3.06
N MET A 269 -2.47 7.17 2.42
CA MET A 269 -1.42 7.99 1.83
C MET A 269 -1.51 9.41 2.42
N VAL A 270 -0.40 9.93 2.92
CA VAL A 270 -0.31 11.30 3.46
C VAL A 270 0.64 12.11 2.57
N SER A 271 0.22 13.33 2.22
CA SER A 271 1.05 14.25 1.43
C SER A 271 2.34 14.62 2.17
N PRO A 272 3.42 15.00 1.46
CA PRO A 272 4.70 15.33 2.09
C PRO A 272 4.66 16.45 3.12
N ASP A 273 3.73 17.40 2.97
CA ASP A 273 3.47 18.49 3.91
C ASP A 273 2.56 18.09 5.09
N GLY A 274 1.94 16.91 5.02
CA GLY A 274 1.04 16.39 6.04
C GLY A 274 -0.34 17.02 6.05
N GLU A 275 -0.70 17.85 5.05
CA GLU A 275 -1.95 18.60 5.02
C GLU A 275 -3.11 17.79 4.42
N ILE A 276 -2.80 16.87 3.50
CA ILE A 276 -3.80 16.06 2.79
C ILE A 276 -3.51 14.57 3.01
N ALA A 277 -4.56 13.81 3.27
CA ALA A 277 -4.48 12.35 3.31
C ALA A 277 -5.54 11.75 2.39
N PHE A 278 -5.17 10.65 1.72
CA PHE A 278 -6.06 9.78 0.96
C PHE A 278 -6.09 8.42 1.64
N PHE A 279 -7.23 7.79 1.69
CA PHE A 279 -7.35 6.43 2.21
C PHE A 279 -8.54 5.70 1.57
N ALA A 280 -8.51 4.38 1.58
CA ALA A 280 -9.63 3.56 1.16
C ALA A 280 -10.50 3.18 2.38
N SER A 281 -11.82 3.14 2.17
CA SER A 281 -12.79 2.76 3.19
C SER A 281 -14.03 2.13 2.54
N ASP A 282 -14.56 1.10 3.18
CA ASP A 282 -15.82 0.45 2.79
C ASP A 282 -17.08 1.23 3.22
N ARG A 283 -16.91 2.42 3.80
CA ARG A 283 -18.03 3.30 4.16
C ARG A 283 -18.76 3.77 2.90
N LYS A 284 -20.07 3.95 3.01
CA LYS A 284 -20.84 4.61 1.94
C LYS A 284 -20.44 6.08 1.89
N GLY A 285 -19.99 6.54 0.73
CA GLY A 285 -19.68 7.93 0.43
C GLY A 285 -20.94 8.78 0.25
#